data_db191569135f552eaedb662253e24648
#
_entry.id   db191569135f552eaedb662253e24648
#
_cell.length_a   1.000
_cell.length_b   1.000
_cell.length_c   1.000
_cell.angle_alpha   90.00
_cell.angle_beta   90.00
_cell.angle_gamma   90.00
#
_symmetry.space_group_name_H-M   'P 1'
#
loop_
_entity.id
_entity.type
_entity.pdbx_description
1 polymer ?
#
loop_
_entity_poly.entity_id
_entity_poly.type
_entity_poly.pdbx_seq_one_letter_code
_entity_poly.pdbx_strand_id
1 'polypeptide(L)'
;MKVSVVAPVGDGVTADPDWMVAFARHLEACGFESIVAVEHTVLLTRYDSVYPYDNSGRVGLAPDCPIPDPLDLLAFLAGHTSRLGLATGVLVLPNHHPVVLAKRAATVDTLSGGRLRLCVGVGWLKEELAACDVDFESRGRRADEQLAVMRELWAQRPGGASFTGEFFDFEDVMCYPKPVAAELFPIHIGGHSRAAARRAGRVGDGFQPLGVTGPRLASLIALMRDEASSAGRDPAALEVSLGHAVSKIDAERAAALVDQGADRLVLAMPPTTDIEHAKDLLSACAQRLSLSS
;
A
#
# COMPACT_ATOMS: atom_id res chain seq x y z
N MET A 1 -5.35 -3.61 -17.90
CA MET A 1 -4.69 -2.72 -16.91
C MET A 1 -5.46 -2.80 -15.59
N LYS A 2 -4.75 -2.92 -14.45
CA LYS A 2 -5.35 -2.97 -13.12
C LYS A 2 -5.66 -1.54 -12.64
N VAL A 3 -6.83 -1.30 -12.03
CA VAL A 3 -7.20 0.02 -11.52
C VAL A 3 -7.66 -0.11 -10.07
N SER A 4 -6.92 0.55 -9.19
CA SER A 4 -7.20 0.61 -7.74
C SER A 4 -7.72 1.98 -7.36
N VAL A 5 -8.50 2.08 -6.30
CA VAL A 5 -9.00 3.36 -5.77
C VAL A 5 -8.62 3.51 -4.30
N VAL A 6 -8.04 4.65 -3.95
CA VAL A 6 -7.74 5.02 -2.56
C VAL A 6 -9.03 5.44 -1.87
N ALA A 7 -9.34 4.82 -0.74
CA ALA A 7 -10.45 5.24 0.10
C ALA A 7 -10.25 6.69 0.57
N PRO A 8 -11.27 7.57 0.49
CA PRO A 8 -11.13 8.96 0.86
C PRO A 8 -11.07 9.12 2.39
N VAL A 9 -9.93 9.58 2.92
CA VAL A 9 -9.73 9.72 4.38
C VAL A 9 -10.07 11.11 4.91
N GLY A 10 -10.07 12.12 4.04
CA GLY A 10 -10.08 13.53 4.47
C GLY A 10 -11.25 13.96 5.34
N ASP A 11 -12.42 13.37 5.16
CA ASP A 11 -13.64 13.67 5.92
C ASP A 11 -14.00 12.58 6.95
N GLY A 12 -13.06 11.65 7.21
CA GLY A 12 -13.22 10.61 8.23
C GLY A 12 -14.20 9.48 7.86
N VAL A 13 -14.68 9.44 6.61
CA VAL A 13 -15.65 8.42 6.14
C VAL A 13 -15.12 6.99 6.20
N THR A 14 -13.79 6.83 6.27
CA THR A 14 -13.17 5.51 6.43
C THR A 14 -13.47 4.86 7.78
N ALA A 15 -13.94 5.62 8.75
CA ALA A 15 -14.42 5.11 10.05
C ALA A 15 -15.94 4.92 10.11
N ASP A 16 -16.66 5.19 9.01
CA ASP A 16 -18.09 4.88 8.87
C ASP A 16 -18.25 3.50 8.19
N PRO A 17 -18.69 2.46 8.91
CA PRO A 17 -18.76 1.11 8.38
C PRO A 17 -19.77 0.97 7.24
N ASP A 18 -20.92 1.64 7.31
CA ASP A 18 -21.97 1.55 6.29
C ASP A 18 -21.51 2.26 5.00
N TRP A 19 -20.90 3.42 5.14
CA TRP A 19 -20.31 4.15 4.02
C TRP A 19 -19.24 3.31 3.32
N MET A 20 -18.32 2.73 4.08
CA MET A 20 -17.21 1.94 3.53
C MET A 20 -17.69 0.65 2.85
N VAL A 21 -18.69 -0.02 3.40
CA VAL A 21 -19.30 -1.20 2.75
C VAL A 21 -19.97 -0.81 1.42
N ALA A 22 -20.75 0.27 1.42
CA ALA A 22 -21.40 0.76 0.21
C ALA A 22 -20.36 1.14 -0.87
N PHE A 23 -19.29 1.84 -0.48
CA PHE A 23 -18.19 2.23 -1.36
C PHE A 23 -17.44 1.01 -1.94
N ALA A 24 -17.04 0.06 -1.10
CA ALA A 24 -16.30 -1.13 -1.53
C ALA A 24 -17.13 -2.02 -2.48
N ARG A 25 -18.42 -2.23 -2.18
CA ARG A 25 -19.34 -2.98 -3.06
C ARG A 25 -19.52 -2.28 -4.41
N HIS A 26 -19.57 -0.95 -4.40
CA HIS A 26 -19.70 -0.20 -5.65
C HIS A 26 -18.41 -0.26 -6.49
N LEU A 27 -17.24 -0.21 -5.87
CA LEU A 27 -15.96 -0.48 -6.56
C LEU A 27 -15.97 -1.84 -7.25
N GLU A 28 -16.37 -2.89 -6.50
CA GLU A 28 -16.46 -4.25 -7.04
C GLU A 28 -17.45 -4.35 -8.21
N ALA A 29 -18.62 -3.72 -8.11
CA ALA A 29 -19.64 -3.69 -9.15
C ALA A 29 -19.19 -2.93 -10.40
N CYS A 30 -18.36 -1.89 -10.25
CA CYS A 30 -17.81 -1.12 -11.36
C CYS A 30 -16.55 -1.75 -12.00
N GLY A 31 -16.06 -2.89 -11.51
CA GLY A 31 -14.90 -3.59 -12.07
C GLY A 31 -13.55 -2.99 -11.68
N PHE A 32 -13.47 -2.17 -10.62
CA PHE A 32 -12.19 -1.79 -10.05
C PHE A 32 -11.49 -3.01 -9.44
N GLU A 33 -10.17 -3.08 -9.62
CA GLU A 33 -9.40 -4.26 -9.18
C GLU A 33 -9.23 -4.31 -7.68
N SER A 34 -8.99 -3.15 -7.01
CA SER A 34 -8.81 -3.13 -5.55
C SER A 34 -9.18 -1.79 -4.92
N ILE A 35 -9.51 -1.86 -3.63
CA ILE A 35 -9.54 -0.71 -2.73
C ILE A 35 -8.18 -0.56 -2.05
N VAL A 36 -7.73 0.67 -1.80
CA VAL A 36 -6.48 0.99 -1.13
C VAL A 36 -6.77 1.74 0.16
N ALA A 37 -6.40 1.18 1.30
CA ALA A 37 -6.45 1.83 2.60
C ALA A 37 -5.10 2.47 2.94
N VAL A 38 -5.12 3.70 3.43
CA VAL A 38 -3.92 4.41 3.89
C VAL A 38 -3.75 4.26 5.39
N GLU A 39 -2.57 4.60 5.91
CA GLU A 39 -2.27 4.55 7.34
C GLU A 39 -1.71 5.85 7.85
N HIS A 40 -2.21 6.23 9.02
CA HIS A 40 -1.53 6.95 10.06
C HIS A 40 -1.86 6.27 11.39
N THR A 41 -0.85 5.80 12.10
CA THR A 41 -1.03 5.19 13.44
C THR A 41 -1.55 6.24 14.42
N VAL A 42 -1.01 7.46 14.33
CA VAL A 42 -1.47 8.66 15.04
C VAL A 42 -1.32 9.88 14.16
N LEU A 43 -2.23 10.86 14.32
CA LEU A 43 -2.06 12.21 13.79
C LEU A 43 -1.59 13.15 14.91
N LEU A 44 -0.74 14.10 14.57
CA LEU A 44 -0.13 15.00 15.52
C LEU A 44 -0.81 16.38 15.46
N THR A 45 -1.10 16.96 16.60
CA THR A 45 -1.56 18.37 16.70
C THR A 45 -0.47 19.36 16.33
N ARG A 46 0.80 18.98 16.51
CA ARG A 46 2.00 19.75 16.15
C ARG A 46 3.10 18.81 15.69
N TYR A 47 3.79 19.16 14.62
CA TYR A 47 4.95 18.44 14.11
C TYR A 47 5.83 19.39 13.27
N ASP A 48 7.13 19.10 13.24
CA ASP A 48 8.13 19.86 12.46
C ASP A 48 8.45 19.18 11.13
N SER A 49 8.12 17.89 10.99
CA SER A 49 8.27 17.12 9.74
C SER A 49 7.57 17.81 8.57
N VAL A 50 8.16 17.74 7.37
CA VAL A 50 7.60 18.33 6.16
C VAL A 50 6.94 17.23 5.33
N TYR A 51 5.66 17.39 5.02
CA TYR A 51 4.93 16.46 4.15
C TYR A 51 5.45 16.55 2.72
N PRO A 52 5.99 15.45 2.15
CA PRO A 52 6.72 15.53 0.90
C PRO A 52 5.83 15.53 -0.37
N TYR A 53 4.51 15.40 -0.22
CA TYR A 53 3.58 15.23 -1.33
C TYR A 53 2.66 16.44 -1.57
N ASP A 54 2.82 17.49 -0.77
CA ASP A 54 2.11 18.76 -0.94
C ASP A 54 3.06 19.95 -0.75
N ASN A 55 2.88 20.99 -1.57
CA ASN A 55 3.74 22.19 -1.53
C ASN A 55 3.61 22.99 -0.23
N SER A 56 2.53 22.83 0.54
CA SER A 56 2.38 23.43 1.87
C SER A 56 3.30 22.79 2.91
N GLY A 57 3.85 21.61 2.63
CA GLY A 57 4.61 20.80 3.56
C GLY A 57 3.76 20.24 4.72
N ARG A 58 2.43 20.27 4.59
CA ARG A 58 1.49 19.79 5.61
C ARG A 58 0.57 18.72 5.01
N VAL A 59 0.26 17.69 5.81
CA VAL A 59 -0.81 16.77 5.46
C VAL A 59 -2.15 17.47 5.67
N GLY A 60 -3.03 17.39 4.68
CA GLY A 60 -4.35 18.06 4.71
C GLY A 60 -5.39 17.32 5.54
N LEU A 61 -4.99 16.75 6.70
CA LEU A 61 -5.85 16.01 7.62
C LEU A 61 -5.95 16.74 8.95
N ALA A 62 -7.15 16.81 9.50
CA ALA A 62 -7.36 17.30 10.86
C ALA A 62 -6.73 16.32 11.87
N PRO A 63 -6.15 16.79 13.00
CA PRO A 63 -5.51 15.91 13.98
C PRO A 63 -6.44 14.87 14.61
N ASP A 64 -7.74 15.12 14.60
CA ASP A 64 -8.81 14.27 15.10
C ASP A 64 -9.53 13.50 13.98
N CYS A 65 -9.02 13.53 12.74
CA CYS A 65 -9.55 12.76 11.64
C CYS A 65 -9.49 11.26 11.97
N PRO A 66 -10.63 10.55 12.02
CA PRO A 66 -10.64 9.14 12.35
C PRO A 66 -10.14 8.31 11.15
N ILE A 67 -8.96 7.73 11.29
CA ILE A 67 -8.36 6.82 10.32
C ILE A 67 -8.24 5.44 10.98
N PRO A 68 -9.05 4.46 10.59
CA PRO A 68 -8.93 3.10 11.10
C PRO A 68 -7.58 2.46 10.69
N ASP A 69 -7.12 1.50 11.50
CA ASP A 69 -6.01 0.63 11.07
C ASP A 69 -6.34 -0.01 9.71
N PRO A 70 -5.42 0.08 8.72
CA PRO A 70 -5.70 -0.36 7.37
C PRO A 70 -5.99 -1.86 7.27
N LEU A 71 -5.31 -2.71 8.06
CA LEU A 71 -5.54 -4.15 8.00
C LEU A 71 -6.88 -4.53 8.63
N ASP A 72 -7.29 -3.85 9.70
CA ASP A 72 -8.59 -4.10 10.35
C ASP A 72 -9.74 -3.65 9.45
N LEU A 73 -9.61 -2.48 8.80
CA LEU A 73 -10.56 -2.01 7.80
C LEU A 73 -10.65 -2.99 6.61
N LEU A 74 -9.51 -3.43 6.08
CA LEU A 74 -9.48 -4.37 4.96
C LEU A 74 -10.04 -5.75 5.34
N ALA A 75 -9.81 -6.24 6.57
CA ALA A 75 -10.42 -7.46 7.08
C ALA A 75 -11.95 -7.34 7.17
N PHE A 76 -12.45 -6.19 7.65
CA PHE A 76 -13.89 -5.89 7.67
C PHE A 76 -14.48 -5.91 6.25
N LEU A 77 -13.84 -5.23 5.30
CA LEU A 77 -14.30 -5.16 3.91
C LEU A 77 -14.18 -6.51 3.17
N ALA A 78 -13.23 -7.37 3.57
CA ALA A 78 -13.10 -8.72 3.04
C ALA A 78 -14.38 -9.55 3.23
N GLY A 79 -15.06 -9.37 4.38
CA GLY A 79 -16.33 -10.03 4.68
C GLY A 79 -17.53 -9.46 3.91
N HIS A 80 -17.40 -8.30 3.27
CA HIS A 80 -18.48 -7.61 2.57
C HIS A 80 -18.32 -7.57 1.04
N THR A 81 -17.21 -8.11 0.51
CA THR A 81 -16.86 -8.18 -0.90
C THR A 81 -16.40 -9.59 -1.27
N SER A 82 -16.46 -9.96 -2.54
CA SER A 82 -16.14 -11.32 -3.01
C SER A 82 -14.90 -11.39 -3.90
N ARG A 83 -14.66 -10.36 -4.71
CA ARG A 83 -13.60 -10.31 -5.72
C ARG A 83 -12.67 -9.12 -5.54
N LEU A 84 -13.16 -8.03 -4.93
CA LEU A 84 -12.39 -6.79 -4.76
C LEU A 84 -11.07 -7.07 -4.06
N GLY A 85 -9.97 -6.72 -4.69
CA GLY A 85 -8.64 -6.76 -4.09
C GLY A 85 -8.54 -5.77 -2.92
N LEU A 86 -7.75 -6.11 -1.94
CA LEU A 86 -7.56 -5.35 -0.71
C LEU A 86 -6.10 -4.91 -0.65
N ALA A 87 -5.85 -3.62 -0.57
CA ALA A 87 -4.49 -3.12 -0.58
C ALA A 87 -4.24 -2.05 0.48
N THR A 88 -3.04 -2.00 1.02
CA THR A 88 -2.58 -0.81 1.75
C THR A 88 -1.89 0.16 0.78
N GLY A 89 -1.84 1.47 1.13
CA GLY A 89 -1.18 2.42 0.24
C GLY A 89 -0.87 3.77 0.87
N VAL A 90 0.11 3.84 1.78
CA VAL A 90 1.02 2.78 2.25
C VAL A 90 0.73 2.42 3.70
N LEU A 91 1.11 1.20 4.11
CA LEU A 91 1.28 0.86 5.50
C LEU A 91 2.68 1.36 5.93
N VAL A 92 2.76 2.06 7.06
CA VAL A 92 4.02 2.62 7.58
C VAL A 92 4.79 1.52 8.31
N LEU A 93 5.54 0.74 7.54
CA LEU A 93 6.16 -0.51 8.00
C LEU A 93 6.92 -0.38 9.33
N PRO A 94 7.77 0.65 9.56
CA PRO A 94 8.52 0.76 10.82
C PRO A 94 7.66 0.90 12.08
N ASN A 95 6.41 1.37 11.97
CA ASN A 95 5.50 1.51 13.12
C ASN A 95 5.01 0.16 13.67
N HIS A 96 5.25 -0.94 12.96
CA HIS A 96 4.77 -2.27 13.31
C HIS A 96 5.88 -3.19 13.79
N HIS A 97 5.55 -4.12 14.68
CA HIS A 97 6.44 -5.26 14.98
C HIS A 97 6.26 -6.32 13.86
N PRO A 98 7.32 -6.75 13.15
CA PRO A 98 7.20 -7.59 11.96
C PRO A 98 6.55 -8.96 12.20
N VAL A 99 6.76 -9.57 13.37
CA VAL A 99 6.12 -10.84 13.73
C VAL A 99 4.60 -10.69 13.85
N VAL A 100 4.15 -9.61 14.50
CA VAL A 100 2.71 -9.30 14.64
C VAL A 100 2.12 -8.93 13.28
N LEU A 101 2.83 -8.12 12.49
CA LEU A 101 2.37 -7.71 11.17
C LEU A 101 2.28 -8.90 10.21
N ALA A 102 3.28 -9.80 10.21
CA ALA A 102 3.27 -11.03 9.40
C ALA A 102 2.03 -11.90 9.74
N LYS A 103 1.72 -12.03 11.04
CA LYS A 103 0.51 -12.74 11.50
C LYS A 103 -0.77 -12.07 11.01
N ARG A 104 -0.90 -10.77 11.18
CA ARG A 104 -2.09 -10.01 10.78
C ARG A 104 -2.30 -10.07 9.26
N ALA A 105 -1.25 -9.81 8.48
CA ALA A 105 -1.33 -9.84 7.02
C ALA A 105 -1.74 -11.24 6.50
N ALA A 106 -1.12 -12.30 7.01
CA ALA A 106 -1.49 -13.67 6.66
C ALA A 106 -2.93 -14.02 7.05
N THR A 107 -3.41 -13.48 8.17
CA THR A 107 -4.81 -13.67 8.62
C THR A 107 -5.78 -13.00 7.65
N VAL A 108 -5.56 -11.72 7.31
CA VAL A 108 -6.41 -10.98 6.36
C VAL A 108 -6.38 -11.65 4.98
N ASP A 109 -5.21 -12.08 4.54
CA ASP A 109 -5.05 -12.77 3.25
C ASP A 109 -5.84 -14.08 3.22
N THR A 110 -5.72 -14.91 4.27
CA THR A 110 -6.48 -16.16 4.39
C THR A 110 -7.99 -15.92 4.43
N LEU A 111 -8.46 -14.97 5.26
CA LEU A 111 -9.89 -14.66 5.40
C LEU A 111 -10.48 -14.04 4.14
N SER A 112 -9.68 -13.35 3.35
CA SER A 112 -10.09 -12.78 2.07
C SER A 112 -9.95 -13.73 0.88
N GLY A 113 -9.38 -14.93 1.07
CA GLY A 113 -9.13 -15.89 -0.02
C GLY A 113 -8.00 -15.46 -0.95
N GLY A 114 -6.94 -14.84 -0.43
CA GLY A 114 -5.75 -14.43 -1.19
C GLY A 114 -5.88 -13.10 -1.91
N ARG A 115 -6.74 -12.19 -1.45
CA ARG A 115 -6.99 -10.89 -2.08
C ARG A 115 -6.13 -9.74 -1.53
N LEU A 116 -5.30 -9.99 -0.50
CA LEU A 116 -4.50 -8.94 0.13
C LEU A 116 -3.20 -8.66 -0.65
N ARG A 117 -2.89 -7.38 -0.82
CA ARG A 117 -1.61 -6.86 -1.28
C ARG A 117 -1.11 -5.79 -0.31
N LEU A 118 0.09 -5.95 0.21
CA LEU A 118 0.71 -4.91 1.02
C LEU A 118 1.47 -3.93 0.11
N CYS A 119 1.16 -2.63 0.21
CA CYS A 119 2.07 -1.59 -0.22
C CYS A 119 2.59 -0.88 1.02
N VAL A 120 3.90 -0.95 1.23
CA VAL A 120 4.56 -0.48 2.45
C VAL A 120 5.47 0.70 2.18
N GLY A 121 5.53 1.63 3.13
CA GLY A 121 6.44 2.76 3.14
C GLY A 121 7.26 2.81 4.43
N VAL A 122 8.26 3.71 4.49
CA VAL A 122 9.10 3.87 5.69
C VAL A 122 8.67 5.05 6.58
N GLY A 123 7.61 5.75 6.20
CA GLY A 123 7.13 6.93 6.92
C GLY A 123 7.93 8.20 6.64
N TRP A 124 7.24 9.33 6.70
CA TRP A 124 7.79 10.68 6.54
C TRP A 124 7.69 11.49 7.83
N LEU A 125 6.73 11.15 8.71
CA LEU A 125 6.37 11.88 9.91
C LEU A 125 7.21 11.36 11.10
N LYS A 126 8.30 12.08 11.41
CA LYS A 126 9.25 11.68 12.45
C LYS A 126 8.58 11.53 13.82
N GLU A 127 7.64 12.41 14.11
CA GLU A 127 6.93 12.45 15.38
C GLU A 127 5.97 11.26 15.55
N GLU A 128 5.38 10.77 14.47
CA GLU A 128 4.56 9.54 14.47
C GLU A 128 5.44 8.30 14.72
N LEU A 129 6.60 8.20 14.05
CA LEU A 129 7.54 7.13 14.29
C LEU A 129 8.03 7.13 15.74
N ALA A 130 8.34 8.31 16.30
CA ALA A 130 8.75 8.46 17.69
C ALA A 130 7.65 8.02 18.67
N ALA A 131 6.37 8.30 18.37
CA ALA A 131 5.24 7.83 19.18
C ALA A 131 5.09 6.30 19.14
N CYS A 132 5.62 5.64 18.10
CA CYS A 132 5.69 4.18 17.96
C CYS A 132 7.04 3.59 18.43
N ASP A 133 7.85 4.35 19.16
CA ASP A 133 9.18 3.95 19.64
C ASP A 133 10.15 3.55 18.51
N VAL A 134 10.08 4.28 17.39
CA VAL A 134 10.94 4.05 16.22
C VAL A 134 11.86 5.25 16.00
N ASP A 135 13.17 4.99 15.95
CA ASP A 135 14.14 5.98 15.54
C ASP A 135 14.03 6.26 14.03
N PHE A 136 13.83 7.55 13.71
CA PHE A 136 13.63 8.00 12.33
C PHE A 136 14.82 7.72 11.41
N GLU A 137 16.05 7.79 11.92
CA GLU A 137 17.26 7.62 11.12
C GLU A 137 17.51 6.14 10.76
N SER A 138 17.04 5.22 11.59
CA SER A 138 17.17 3.78 11.35
C SER A 138 16.00 3.19 10.54
N ARG A 139 14.89 3.93 10.34
CA ARG A 139 13.64 3.41 9.75
C ARG A 139 13.81 2.66 8.43
N GLY A 140 14.78 3.06 7.61
CA GLY A 140 15.07 2.39 6.34
C GLY A 140 15.67 0.99 6.54
N ARG A 141 16.72 0.86 7.37
CA ARG A 141 17.34 -0.42 7.70
C ARG A 141 16.37 -1.32 8.45
N ARG A 142 15.62 -0.76 9.40
CA ARG A 142 14.58 -1.46 10.13
C ARG A 142 13.52 -2.04 9.18
N ALA A 143 13.06 -1.27 8.17
CA ALA A 143 12.10 -1.74 7.18
C ALA A 143 12.67 -2.86 6.29
N ASP A 144 13.96 -2.79 5.90
CA ASP A 144 14.61 -3.85 5.15
C ASP A 144 14.63 -5.16 5.94
N GLU A 145 14.94 -5.09 7.22
CA GLU A 145 14.94 -6.25 8.13
C GLU A 145 13.53 -6.78 8.41
N GLN A 146 12.55 -5.90 8.59
CA GLN A 146 11.13 -6.28 8.76
C GLN A 146 10.61 -7.08 7.56
N LEU A 147 10.94 -6.67 6.33
CA LEU A 147 10.56 -7.40 5.13
C LEU A 147 11.19 -8.80 5.10
N ALA A 148 12.46 -8.94 5.48
CA ALA A 148 13.12 -10.21 5.57
C ALA A 148 12.49 -11.12 6.63
N VAL A 149 12.19 -10.58 7.83
CA VAL A 149 11.49 -11.29 8.91
C VAL A 149 10.12 -11.79 8.45
N MET A 150 9.33 -10.95 7.77
CA MET A 150 8.01 -11.36 7.30
C MET A 150 8.10 -12.48 6.27
N ARG A 151 9.02 -12.40 5.31
CA ARG A 151 9.25 -13.47 4.32
C ARG A 151 9.70 -14.77 4.98
N GLU A 152 10.60 -14.71 5.97
CA GLU A 152 11.05 -15.90 6.72
C GLU A 152 9.91 -16.55 7.50
N LEU A 153 9.06 -15.74 8.18
CA LEU A 153 7.89 -16.23 8.92
C LEU A 153 6.83 -16.86 8.00
N TRP A 154 6.72 -16.45 6.74
CA TRP A 154 5.78 -17.04 5.77
C TRP A 154 6.34 -18.26 5.05
N ALA A 155 7.66 -18.40 4.98
CA ALA A 155 8.28 -19.57 4.37
C ALA A 155 7.88 -20.88 5.08
N GLN A 156 7.84 -21.97 4.30
CA GLN A 156 7.61 -23.32 4.85
C GLN A 156 8.90 -23.84 5.48
N ARG A 157 8.97 -23.79 6.81
CA ARG A 157 10.13 -24.24 7.60
C ARG A 157 9.70 -25.32 8.59
N PRO A 158 10.07 -26.60 8.40
CA PRO A 158 9.66 -27.69 9.28
C PRO A 158 10.07 -27.51 10.76
N GLY A 159 11.22 -26.87 11.01
CA GLY A 159 11.73 -26.58 12.36
C GLY A 159 11.31 -25.23 12.94
N GLY A 160 10.48 -24.46 12.21
CA GLY A 160 10.21 -23.08 12.58
C GLY A 160 11.12 -22.08 11.86
N ALA A 161 10.77 -20.81 11.95
CA ALA A 161 11.55 -19.70 11.44
C ALA A 161 12.50 -19.19 12.53
N SER A 162 13.72 -18.87 12.16
CA SER A 162 14.70 -18.19 13.02
C SER A 162 15.30 -17.01 12.28
N PHE A 163 15.57 -15.94 12.99
CA PHE A 163 16.12 -14.72 12.43
C PHE A 163 17.04 -14.03 13.43
N THR A 164 18.19 -13.56 12.96
CA THR A 164 19.13 -12.75 13.75
C THR A 164 19.51 -11.51 12.95
N GLY A 165 19.19 -10.33 13.49
CA GLY A 165 19.43 -9.06 12.83
C GLY A 165 19.82 -7.93 13.78
N GLU A 166 19.79 -6.69 13.27
CA GLU A 166 20.07 -5.49 14.05
C GLU A 166 18.91 -5.14 14.99
N PHE A 167 17.67 -5.38 14.57
CA PHE A 167 16.43 -4.93 15.25
C PHE A 167 15.61 -6.10 15.79
N PHE A 168 15.72 -7.29 15.18
CA PHE A 168 14.86 -8.42 15.53
C PHE A 168 15.70 -9.69 15.64
N ASP A 169 15.37 -10.48 16.64
CA ASP A 169 16.04 -11.76 16.94
C ASP A 169 15.02 -12.74 17.51
N PHE A 170 14.95 -13.96 16.97
CA PHE A 170 14.11 -15.04 17.47
C PHE A 170 14.52 -16.39 16.88
N GLU A 171 14.21 -17.48 17.59
CA GLU A 171 14.51 -18.86 17.17
C GLU A 171 13.26 -19.74 17.23
N ASP A 172 13.18 -20.70 16.31
CA ASP A 172 12.20 -21.80 16.27
C ASP A 172 10.72 -21.36 16.36
N VAL A 173 10.38 -20.23 15.70
CA VAL A 173 9.05 -19.64 15.76
C VAL A 173 8.15 -20.18 14.66
N MET A 174 6.96 -20.67 15.04
CA MET A 174 5.92 -21.09 14.11
C MET A 174 4.87 -19.98 13.95
N CYS A 175 4.71 -19.43 12.76
CA CYS A 175 3.73 -18.39 12.44
C CYS A 175 2.65 -18.93 11.47
N TYR A 176 1.45 -19.19 11.96
CA TYR A 176 0.29 -19.64 11.17
C TYR A 176 -0.95 -18.78 11.47
N PRO A 177 -1.90 -18.58 10.48
CA PRO A 177 -1.81 -19.14 9.13
C PRO A 177 -0.64 -18.59 8.33
N LYS A 178 -0.29 -19.25 7.23
CA LYS A 178 0.53 -18.67 6.16
C LYS A 178 -0.41 -17.92 5.19
N PRO A 179 0.06 -16.93 4.40
CA PRO A 179 -0.69 -16.41 3.28
C PRO A 179 -1.11 -17.53 2.31
N VAL A 180 -2.21 -17.34 1.59
CA VAL A 180 -2.76 -18.33 0.62
C VAL A 180 -1.71 -18.74 -0.41
N ALA A 181 -0.93 -17.78 -0.90
CA ALA A 181 0.21 -18.02 -1.78
C ALA A 181 1.47 -17.40 -1.15
N ALA A 182 1.98 -18.03 -0.09
CA ALA A 182 3.02 -17.47 0.79
C ALA A 182 4.29 -16.99 0.04
N GLU A 183 4.76 -17.76 -0.95
CA GLU A 183 5.94 -17.42 -1.76
C GLU A 183 5.67 -16.27 -2.75
N LEU A 184 4.40 -16.08 -3.14
CA LEU A 184 3.94 -15.08 -4.11
C LEU A 184 3.16 -13.94 -3.45
N PHE A 185 3.13 -13.89 -2.10
CA PHE A 185 2.40 -12.84 -1.40
C PHE A 185 2.94 -11.45 -1.77
N PRO A 186 2.11 -10.57 -2.40
CA PRO A 186 2.62 -9.36 -3.03
C PRO A 186 2.93 -8.26 -2.01
N ILE A 187 4.20 -7.82 -1.98
CA ILE A 187 4.65 -6.66 -1.22
C ILE A 187 5.16 -5.60 -2.20
N HIS A 188 4.44 -4.51 -2.33
CA HIS A 188 4.86 -3.34 -3.10
C HIS A 188 5.56 -2.31 -2.21
N ILE A 189 6.53 -1.61 -2.74
CA ILE A 189 7.26 -0.58 -2.02
C ILE A 189 6.79 0.80 -2.48
N GLY A 190 6.27 1.58 -1.54
CA GLY A 190 5.88 2.96 -1.77
C GLY A 190 7.01 3.94 -1.53
N GLY A 191 6.92 5.10 -2.20
CA GLY A 191 7.85 6.21 -2.03
C GLY A 191 8.57 6.62 -3.32
N HIS A 192 9.13 7.82 -3.32
CA HIS A 192 9.71 8.47 -4.51
C HIS A 192 11.23 8.72 -4.38
N SER A 193 11.88 8.04 -3.46
CA SER A 193 13.33 8.14 -3.24
C SER A 193 14.09 7.04 -3.98
N ARG A 194 15.38 7.28 -4.24
CA ARG A 194 16.26 6.24 -4.77
C ARG A 194 16.36 5.02 -3.83
N ALA A 195 16.28 5.24 -2.51
CA ALA A 195 16.27 4.15 -1.53
C ALA A 195 15.01 3.27 -1.65
N ALA A 196 13.84 3.87 -1.88
CA ALA A 196 12.61 3.13 -2.15
C ALA A 196 12.69 2.32 -3.45
N ALA A 197 13.21 2.92 -4.54
CA ALA A 197 13.41 2.22 -5.81
C ALA A 197 14.36 1.02 -5.67
N ARG A 198 15.49 1.19 -4.94
CA ARG A 198 16.42 0.09 -4.67
C ARG A 198 15.76 -1.02 -3.85
N ARG A 199 15.02 -0.67 -2.80
CA ARG A 199 14.28 -1.64 -1.99
C ARG A 199 13.27 -2.41 -2.83
N ALA A 200 12.50 -1.71 -3.67
CA ALA A 200 11.54 -2.34 -4.59
C ALA A 200 12.23 -3.37 -5.50
N GLY A 201 13.36 -3.02 -6.08
CA GLY A 201 14.14 -3.94 -6.92
C GLY A 201 14.64 -5.16 -6.15
N ARG A 202 15.24 -4.95 -4.98
CA ARG A 202 15.88 -6.04 -4.23
C ARG A 202 14.90 -7.02 -3.59
N VAL A 203 13.79 -6.53 -3.01
CA VAL A 203 12.93 -7.35 -2.14
C VAL A 203 11.42 -7.14 -2.35
N GLY A 204 10.99 -6.12 -3.12
CA GLY A 204 9.59 -5.86 -3.42
C GLY A 204 9.09 -6.63 -4.65
N ASP A 205 7.77 -6.78 -4.77
CA ASP A 205 7.10 -7.34 -5.96
C ASP A 205 6.52 -6.24 -6.85
N GLY A 206 6.61 -4.99 -6.39
CA GLY A 206 6.22 -3.81 -7.16
C GLY A 206 6.71 -2.52 -6.51
N PHE A 207 6.53 -1.43 -7.26
CA PHE A 207 6.96 -0.10 -6.89
C PHE A 207 5.85 0.92 -7.11
N GLN A 208 5.58 1.73 -6.09
CA GLN A 208 4.58 2.81 -6.15
C GLN A 208 5.25 4.17 -5.89
N PRO A 209 5.87 4.80 -6.91
CA PRO A 209 6.48 6.11 -6.82
C PRO A 209 5.42 7.21 -6.84
N LEU A 210 4.99 7.64 -5.65
CA LEU A 210 3.94 8.66 -5.53
C LEU A 210 4.48 10.05 -5.89
N GLY A 211 3.70 10.83 -6.67
CA GLY A 211 3.98 12.24 -6.96
C GLY A 211 5.19 12.48 -7.88
N VAL A 212 5.69 11.47 -8.60
CA VAL A 212 6.84 11.59 -9.51
C VAL A 212 6.40 11.34 -10.95
N THR A 213 6.89 12.16 -11.86
CA THR A 213 6.58 12.07 -13.29
C THR A 213 7.84 12.31 -14.14
N GLY A 214 7.74 12.10 -15.44
CA GLY A 214 8.77 12.45 -16.44
C GLY A 214 10.11 11.77 -16.22
N PRO A 215 11.24 12.45 -16.50
CA PRO A 215 12.58 11.84 -16.46
C PRO A 215 12.96 11.29 -15.08
N ARG A 216 12.46 11.89 -13.99
CA ARG A 216 12.70 11.40 -12.64
C ARG A 216 12.01 10.06 -12.41
N LEU A 217 10.77 9.90 -12.86
CA LEU A 217 10.04 8.62 -12.78
C LEU A 217 10.79 7.54 -13.57
N ALA A 218 11.16 7.82 -14.82
CA ALA A 218 11.91 6.89 -15.66
C ALA A 218 13.23 6.45 -15.00
N SER A 219 13.97 7.39 -14.39
CA SER A 219 15.20 7.09 -13.64
C SER A 219 14.98 6.19 -12.42
N LEU A 220 13.87 6.36 -11.69
CA LEU A 220 13.56 5.51 -10.54
C LEU A 220 13.15 4.11 -10.97
N ILE A 221 12.36 3.98 -12.04
CA ILE A 221 11.96 2.68 -12.59
C ILE A 221 13.20 1.94 -13.13
N ALA A 222 14.08 2.62 -13.85
CA ALA A 222 15.35 2.04 -14.32
C ALA A 222 16.19 1.54 -13.14
N LEU A 223 16.37 2.37 -12.11
CA LEU A 223 17.13 1.99 -10.91
C LEU A 223 16.51 0.75 -10.21
N MET A 224 15.17 0.68 -10.09
CA MET A 224 14.49 -0.49 -9.54
C MET A 224 14.79 -1.75 -10.35
N ARG A 225 14.75 -1.67 -11.68
CA ARG A 225 15.01 -2.81 -12.58
C ARG A 225 16.47 -3.26 -12.51
N ASP A 226 17.41 -2.32 -12.45
CA ASP A 226 18.85 -2.60 -12.31
C ASP A 226 19.15 -3.32 -10.98
N GLU A 227 18.54 -2.85 -9.89
CA GLU A 227 18.69 -3.49 -8.56
C GLU A 227 18.05 -4.88 -8.52
N ALA A 228 16.91 -5.09 -9.21
CA ALA A 228 16.31 -6.41 -9.33
C ALA A 228 17.23 -7.38 -10.07
N SER A 229 17.77 -6.97 -11.24
CA SER A 229 18.72 -7.76 -11.99
C SER A 229 19.97 -8.09 -11.17
N SER A 230 20.51 -7.11 -10.44
CA SER A 230 21.66 -7.28 -9.56
C SER A 230 21.41 -8.24 -8.39
N ALA A 231 20.14 -8.34 -7.96
CA ALA A 231 19.68 -9.28 -6.94
C ALA A 231 19.31 -10.66 -7.50
N GLY A 232 19.51 -10.92 -8.80
CA GLY A 232 19.16 -12.18 -9.45
C GLY A 232 17.65 -12.37 -9.67
N ARG A 233 16.87 -11.29 -9.64
CA ARG A 233 15.41 -11.29 -9.83
C ARG A 233 15.05 -10.85 -11.24
N ASP A 234 13.92 -11.32 -11.74
CA ASP A 234 13.38 -10.85 -13.02
C ASP A 234 12.82 -9.42 -12.89
N PRO A 235 13.44 -8.41 -13.52
CA PRO A 235 12.96 -7.04 -13.45
C PRO A 235 11.61 -6.82 -14.15
N ALA A 236 11.20 -7.72 -15.06
CA ALA A 236 9.91 -7.65 -15.75
C ALA A 236 8.75 -8.15 -14.88
N ALA A 237 9.03 -8.91 -13.82
CA ALA A 237 8.02 -9.38 -12.87
C ALA A 237 7.57 -8.31 -11.87
N LEU A 238 8.28 -7.16 -11.79
CA LEU A 238 7.98 -6.09 -10.84
C LEU A 238 6.89 -5.15 -11.37
N GLU A 239 5.73 -5.11 -10.70
CA GLU A 239 4.65 -4.19 -11.05
C GLU A 239 4.99 -2.74 -10.71
N VAL A 240 4.65 -1.79 -11.59
CA VAL A 240 4.72 -0.35 -11.33
C VAL A 240 3.32 0.20 -11.18
N SER A 241 3.06 0.87 -10.04
CA SER A 241 1.78 1.51 -9.75
C SER A 241 1.91 3.02 -9.84
N LEU A 242 1.15 3.67 -10.74
CA LEU A 242 1.17 5.13 -10.91
C LEU A 242 -0.13 5.77 -10.46
N GLY A 243 -0.03 6.95 -9.85
CA GLY A 243 -1.15 7.68 -9.28
C GLY A 243 -1.84 8.62 -10.27
N HIS A 244 -3.18 8.76 -10.15
CA HIS A 244 -3.96 9.80 -10.80
C HIS A 244 -5.23 10.11 -9.98
N ALA A 245 -6.03 11.09 -10.40
CA ALA A 245 -7.31 11.41 -9.76
C ALA A 245 -8.49 10.74 -10.48
N VAL A 246 -9.43 10.15 -9.74
CA VAL A 246 -10.67 9.55 -10.26
C VAL A 246 -11.43 10.52 -11.19
N SER A 247 -11.51 11.80 -10.82
CA SER A 247 -12.25 12.82 -11.58
C SER A 247 -11.58 13.25 -12.88
N LYS A 248 -10.28 12.95 -13.07
CA LYS A 248 -9.46 13.48 -14.19
C LYS A 248 -8.95 12.41 -15.15
N ILE A 249 -8.96 11.14 -14.75
CA ILE A 249 -8.47 10.05 -15.57
C ILE A 249 -9.45 9.72 -16.70
N ASP A 250 -8.90 9.46 -17.87
CA ASP A 250 -9.60 8.97 -19.06
C ASP A 250 -8.71 7.95 -19.79
N ALA A 251 -9.18 7.38 -20.88
CA ALA A 251 -8.47 6.36 -21.65
C ALA A 251 -7.13 6.87 -22.20
N GLU A 252 -7.05 8.13 -22.65
CA GLU A 252 -5.84 8.72 -23.21
C GLU A 252 -4.76 8.88 -22.13
N ARG A 253 -5.14 9.45 -20.96
CA ARG A 253 -4.23 9.59 -19.82
C ARG A 253 -3.81 8.25 -19.24
N ALA A 254 -4.71 7.28 -19.22
CA ALA A 254 -4.40 5.92 -18.80
C ALA A 254 -3.36 5.28 -19.72
N ALA A 255 -3.52 5.40 -21.04
CA ALA A 255 -2.54 4.91 -22.01
C ALA A 255 -1.18 5.61 -21.83
N ALA A 256 -1.17 6.94 -21.65
CA ALA A 256 0.07 7.69 -21.40
C ALA A 256 0.79 7.26 -20.11
N LEU A 257 0.07 6.80 -19.07
CA LEU A 257 0.69 6.24 -17.86
C LEU A 257 1.23 4.83 -18.11
N VAL A 258 0.54 4.02 -18.92
CA VAL A 258 1.05 2.70 -19.37
C VAL A 258 2.34 2.87 -20.16
N ASP A 259 2.42 3.84 -21.07
CA ASP A 259 3.64 4.16 -21.83
C ASP A 259 4.80 4.59 -20.92
N GLN A 260 4.51 5.16 -19.75
CA GLN A 260 5.49 5.47 -18.70
C GLN A 260 5.85 4.26 -17.84
N GLY A 261 5.26 3.09 -18.09
CA GLY A 261 5.56 1.83 -17.43
C GLY A 261 4.58 1.42 -16.34
N ALA A 262 3.36 2.00 -16.29
CA ALA A 262 2.35 1.59 -15.32
C ALA A 262 1.73 0.22 -15.68
N ASP A 263 1.76 -0.72 -14.74
CA ASP A 263 1.00 -1.96 -14.76
C ASP A 263 -0.35 -1.78 -14.04
N ARG A 264 -0.39 -0.80 -13.12
CA ARG A 264 -1.54 -0.47 -12.27
C ARG A 264 -1.72 1.03 -12.14
N LEU A 265 -2.97 1.49 -12.14
CA LEU A 265 -3.34 2.83 -11.73
C LEU A 265 -3.86 2.80 -10.28
N VAL A 266 -3.44 3.78 -9.49
CA VAL A 266 -3.92 4.03 -8.13
C VAL A 266 -4.59 5.40 -8.11
N LEU A 267 -5.91 5.40 -8.10
CA LEU A 267 -6.71 6.61 -8.27
C LEU A 267 -7.13 7.21 -6.93
N ALA A 268 -6.81 8.48 -6.73
CA ALA A 268 -7.24 9.22 -5.56
C ALA A 268 -8.68 9.72 -5.75
N MET A 269 -9.53 9.47 -4.75
CA MET A 269 -10.86 10.08 -4.62
C MET A 269 -10.72 11.50 -4.07
N PRO A 270 -11.56 12.46 -4.51
CA PRO A 270 -11.72 13.69 -3.77
C PRO A 270 -12.38 13.41 -2.42
N PRO A 271 -12.12 14.24 -1.39
CA PRO A 271 -12.85 14.18 -0.13
C PRO A 271 -14.36 14.35 -0.36
N THR A 272 -15.18 13.50 0.26
CA THR A 272 -16.64 13.60 0.24
C THR A 272 -17.26 12.74 1.33
N THR A 273 -18.29 13.25 1.98
CA THR A 273 -19.15 12.50 2.91
C THR A 273 -20.38 11.92 2.23
N ASP A 274 -20.69 12.39 1.03
CA ASP A 274 -21.84 11.92 0.25
C ASP A 274 -21.48 10.65 -0.53
N ILE A 275 -22.05 9.53 -0.09
CA ILE A 275 -21.81 8.22 -0.72
C ILE A 275 -22.37 8.13 -2.13
N GLU A 276 -23.50 8.76 -2.43
CA GLU A 276 -24.07 8.71 -3.77
C GLU A 276 -23.22 9.53 -4.75
N HIS A 277 -22.73 10.70 -4.32
CA HIS A 277 -21.74 11.44 -5.11
C HIS A 277 -20.46 10.65 -5.35
N ALA A 278 -19.96 9.92 -4.35
CA ALA A 278 -18.79 9.04 -4.51
C ALA A 278 -19.06 7.95 -5.55
N LYS A 279 -20.22 7.29 -5.49
CA LYS A 279 -20.62 6.26 -6.47
C LYS A 279 -20.75 6.82 -7.90
N ASP A 280 -21.30 8.02 -8.06
CA ASP A 280 -21.43 8.68 -9.36
C ASP A 280 -20.04 8.94 -9.97
N LEU A 281 -19.09 9.45 -9.18
CA LEU A 281 -17.72 9.67 -9.62
C LEU A 281 -17.04 8.37 -10.04
N LEU A 282 -17.22 7.29 -9.30
CA LEU A 282 -16.66 5.96 -9.61
C LEU A 282 -17.30 5.39 -10.88
N SER A 283 -18.62 5.44 -11.01
CA SER A 283 -19.34 4.96 -12.20
C SER A 283 -18.88 5.69 -13.47
N ALA A 284 -18.78 7.02 -13.39
CA ALA A 284 -18.28 7.83 -14.50
C ALA A 284 -16.82 7.52 -14.84
N CYS A 285 -15.97 7.28 -13.83
CA CYS A 285 -14.59 6.86 -14.03
C CYS A 285 -14.50 5.49 -14.70
N ALA A 286 -15.25 4.50 -14.22
CA ALA A 286 -15.30 3.16 -14.78
C ALA A 286 -15.73 3.17 -16.26
N GLN A 287 -16.73 4.01 -16.61
CA GLN A 287 -17.16 4.20 -18.00
C GLN A 287 -16.04 4.80 -18.86
N ARG A 288 -15.36 5.87 -18.39
CA ARG A 288 -14.25 6.50 -19.14
C ARG A 288 -13.07 5.54 -19.37
N LEU A 289 -12.85 4.60 -18.45
CA LEU A 289 -11.79 3.60 -18.55
C LEU A 289 -12.25 2.28 -19.15
N SER A 290 -13.54 2.15 -19.51
CA SER A 290 -14.17 0.94 -20.05
C SER A 290 -13.90 -0.28 -19.14
N LEU A 291 -14.00 -0.11 -17.82
CA LEU A 291 -13.90 -1.21 -16.88
C LEU A 291 -15.16 -2.10 -17.01
N SER A 292 -14.94 -3.41 -16.90
CA SER A 292 -16.02 -4.42 -16.92
C SER A 292 -16.07 -5.13 -15.58
N SER A 293 -17.27 -5.31 -15.04
CA SER A 293 -17.55 -6.06 -13.80
C SER A 293 -17.24 -7.56 -13.93
#